data_4249db4611ac8cac3faa435be316c275
#
_entry.id   4249db4611ac8cac3faa435be316c275
#
_cell.length_a   1.000
_cell.length_b   1.000
_cell.length_c   1.000
_cell.angle_alpha   90.00
_cell.angle_beta   90.00
_cell.angle_gamma   90.00
#
_symmetry.space_group_name_H-M   'P 1'
#
loop_
_entity.id
_entity.type
_entity.pdbx_description
1 polymer ?
#
loop_
_entity_poly.entity_id
_entity_poly.type
_entity_poly.pdbx_seq_one_letter_code
_entity_poly.pdbx_strand_id
1 'polypeptide(L)'
;SADIPTSWGVFELPEYTNTRAVGIYGSYPAQYWTMLRVKLLQLPQNIKDGAIMAIDQIENSTNVRFYNSIEDEEYYEPGHIKLPNIAVRMNGSAIEGSGSYGLIGGEQYINVPTALQFESDDEIRRFFLHAFCNAAGMFNEQQRKDRDDYVTINLNNVKSNCKSAFTKITQNYTMQGSFDYSSITLAASTDYSNGSGNTI
;
A
#
# COMPACT_ATOMS: atom_id res chain seq x y z
N SER A 1 -2.95 -20.35 -29.58
CA SER A 1 -2.62 -19.27 -28.64
C SER A 1 -3.93 -18.80 -28.05
N ALA A 2 -4.17 -19.11 -26.79
CA ALA A 2 -5.30 -18.55 -26.06
C ALA A 2 -4.96 -17.09 -25.80
N ASP A 3 -5.76 -16.18 -26.34
CA ASP A 3 -5.70 -14.77 -26.00
C ASP A 3 -6.01 -14.63 -24.51
N ILE A 4 -4.99 -14.35 -23.72
CA ILE A 4 -5.15 -13.95 -22.33
C ILE A 4 -5.88 -12.61 -22.41
N PRO A 5 -7.05 -12.48 -21.73
CA PRO A 5 -7.77 -11.21 -21.75
C PRO A 5 -6.86 -10.11 -21.21
N THR A 6 -6.69 -9.03 -21.94
CA THR A 6 -5.89 -7.85 -21.59
C THR A 6 -6.42 -7.10 -20.37
N SER A 7 -7.44 -7.60 -19.69
CA SER A 7 -8.00 -7.09 -18.43
C SER A 7 -7.26 -7.59 -17.18
N TRP A 8 -6.26 -8.43 -17.32
CA TRP A 8 -5.46 -8.93 -16.20
C TRP A 8 -4.22 -8.07 -16.07
N GLY A 9 -4.40 -6.96 -15.43
CA GLY A 9 -3.49 -5.94 -14.95
C GLY A 9 -1.98 -6.18 -15.09
N VAL A 10 -1.43 -5.99 -16.28
CA VAL A 10 -0.11 -5.41 -16.37
C VAL A 10 -0.27 -3.95 -15.94
N PHE A 11 0.47 -3.52 -14.95
CA PHE A 11 0.56 -2.12 -14.57
C PHE A 11 1.30 -1.40 -15.69
N GLU A 12 0.64 -1.18 -16.82
CA GLU A 12 1.05 -0.16 -17.75
C GLU A 12 0.69 1.16 -17.08
N LEU A 13 1.73 1.86 -16.63
CA LEU A 13 1.55 3.25 -16.21
C LEU A 13 0.90 3.95 -17.42
N PRO A 14 -0.36 4.42 -17.32
CA PRO A 14 -0.96 5.12 -18.40
C PRO A 14 -0.07 6.32 -18.73
N GLU A 15 0.09 6.63 -20.03
CA GLU A 15 0.65 7.89 -20.51
C GLU A 15 -0.29 9.05 -20.13
N TYR A 16 -0.49 9.28 -18.84
CA TYR A 16 -1.30 10.39 -18.36
C TYR A 16 -0.42 11.53 -17.89
N THR A 17 -0.54 12.62 -18.58
CA THR A 17 0.16 13.88 -18.32
C THR A 17 -0.16 14.54 -16.98
N ASN A 18 -0.96 13.92 -16.10
CA ASN A 18 -1.40 14.47 -14.82
C ASN A 18 -1.35 13.49 -13.62
N THR A 19 -0.69 12.34 -13.72
CA THR A 19 -0.53 11.43 -12.59
C THR A 19 0.53 11.96 -11.65
N ARG A 20 0.20 12.02 -10.36
CA ARG A 20 1.09 12.45 -9.29
C ARG A 20 1.33 11.26 -8.37
N ALA A 21 2.51 10.69 -8.43
CA ALA A 21 2.85 9.54 -7.60
C ALA A 21 4.36 9.31 -7.56
N VAL A 22 4.79 8.57 -6.55
CA VAL A 22 6.10 7.95 -6.49
C VAL A 22 5.93 6.44 -6.32
N GLY A 23 6.63 5.67 -7.12
CA GLY A 23 6.49 4.21 -7.11
C GLY A 23 7.74 3.48 -7.54
N ILE A 24 7.65 2.15 -7.58
CA ILE A 24 8.74 1.28 -8.00
C ILE A 24 9.11 1.57 -9.45
N TYR A 25 10.40 1.61 -9.72
CA TYR A 25 10.92 1.86 -11.06
C TYR A 25 10.69 0.67 -12.00
N GLY A 26 10.26 0.93 -13.22
CA GLY A 26 9.89 -0.09 -14.22
C GLY A 26 10.99 -1.08 -14.63
N SER A 27 12.25 -0.87 -14.21
CA SER A 27 13.35 -1.82 -14.38
C SER A 27 13.30 -3.02 -13.44
N TYR A 28 12.33 -3.07 -12.53
CA TYR A 28 12.12 -4.17 -11.58
C TYR A 28 10.77 -4.85 -11.79
N PRO A 29 10.51 -5.44 -12.98
CA PRO A 29 9.21 -6.04 -13.28
C PRO A 29 8.84 -7.18 -12.33
N ALA A 30 9.83 -7.84 -11.71
CA ALA A 30 9.58 -8.88 -10.71
C ALA A 30 8.93 -8.37 -9.41
N GLN A 31 8.86 -7.05 -9.20
CA GLN A 31 8.22 -6.43 -8.04
C GLN A 31 6.80 -5.93 -8.34
N TYR A 32 6.31 -6.10 -9.57
CA TYR A 32 4.95 -5.76 -9.94
C TYR A 32 4.03 -6.96 -9.81
N TRP A 33 2.83 -6.70 -9.34
CA TRP A 33 1.74 -7.66 -9.37
C TRP A 33 1.07 -7.66 -10.74
N THR A 34 0.76 -8.84 -11.26
CA THR A 34 -0.21 -8.97 -12.35
C THR A 34 -1.64 -8.84 -11.82
N MET A 35 -1.85 -9.27 -10.58
CA MET A 35 -3.09 -9.16 -9.82
C MET A 35 -2.73 -9.30 -8.33
N LEU A 36 -3.30 -8.45 -7.47
CA LEU A 36 -3.06 -8.54 -6.04
C LEU A 36 -3.90 -9.66 -5.43
N ARG A 37 -3.25 -10.70 -4.91
CA ARG A 37 -3.92 -11.78 -4.19
C ARG A 37 -3.99 -11.42 -2.72
N VAL A 38 -5.19 -11.35 -2.17
CA VAL A 38 -5.43 -10.88 -0.79
C VAL A 38 -6.14 -11.94 0.02
N LYS A 39 -5.66 -12.19 1.24
CA LYS A 39 -6.30 -13.03 2.26
C LYS A 39 -6.78 -12.14 3.39
N LEU A 40 -8.10 -12.18 3.67
CA LEU A 40 -8.75 -11.41 4.73
C LEU A 40 -9.21 -12.35 5.88
N LEU A 41 -8.31 -13.21 6.35
CA LEU A 41 -8.63 -14.23 7.34
C LEU A 41 -8.62 -13.68 8.78
N GLN A 42 -9.56 -14.15 9.60
CA GLN A 42 -9.59 -13.89 11.05
C GLN A 42 -9.56 -12.40 11.43
N LEU A 43 -10.22 -11.56 10.64
CA LEU A 43 -10.37 -10.14 10.92
C LEU A 43 -11.71 -9.87 11.60
N PRO A 44 -11.79 -8.88 12.49
CA PRO A 44 -13.08 -8.30 12.90
C PRO A 44 -13.89 -7.87 11.67
N GLN A 45 -15.22 -8.00 11.73
CA GLN A 45 -16.08 -7.79 10.57
C GLN A 45 -15.92 -6.37 9.98
N ASN A 46 -15.90 -5.33 10.83
CA ASN A 46 -15.70 -3.95 10.40
C ASN A 46 -14.35 -3.75 9.67
N ILE A 47 -13.29 -4.40 10.13
CA ILE A 47 -11.96 -4.35 9.49
C ILE A 47 -12.01 -5.02 8.11
N LYS A 48 -12.67 -6.18 8.03
CA LYS A 48 -12.87 -6.89 6.77
C LYS A 48 -13.70 -6.06 5.77
N ASP A 49 -14.78 -5.45 6.24
CA ASP A 49 -15.66 -4.62 5.40
C ASP A 49 -14.89 -3.39 4.87
N GLY A 50 -14.10 -2.73 5.70
CA GLY A 50 -13.27 -1.61 5.27
C GLY A 50 -12.21 -2.00 4.23
N ALA A 51 -11.61 -3.20 4.36
CA ALA A 51 -10.70 -3.73 3.36
C ALA A 51 -11.42 -3.99 2.01
N ILE A 52 -12.61 -4.56 2.04
CA ILE A 52 -13.44 -4.80 0.84
C ILE A 52 -13.81 -3.48 0.18
N MET A 53 -14.25 -2.48 0.94
CA MET A 53 -14.56 -1.14 0.42
C MET A 53 -13.36 -0.50 -0.28
N ALA A 54 -12.16 -0.67 0.26
CA ALA A 54 -10.94 -0.17 -0.36
C ALA A 54 -10.62 -0.90 -1.67
N ILE A 55 -10.77 -2.21 -1.71
CA ILE A 55 -10.60 -3.03 -2.91
C ILE A 55 -11.57 -2.56 -4.00
N ASP A 56 -12.85 -2.46 -3.69
CA ASP A 56 -13.89 -2.02 -4.62
C ASP A 56 -13.57 -0.63 -5.18
N GLN A 57 -13.10 0.29 -4.33
CA GLN A 57 -12.72 1.63 -4.78
C GLN A 57 -11.55 1.61 -5.75
N ILE A 58 -10.50 0.83 -5.46
CA ILE A 58 -9.33 0.71 -6.33
C ILE A 58 -9.75 0.10 -7.68
N GLU A 59 -10.51 -0.99 -7.67
CA GLU A 59 -10.97 -1.67 -8.88
C GLU A 59 -11.87 -0.80 -9.76
N ASN A 60 -12.73 0.02 -9.14
CA ASN A 60 -13.62 0.94 -9.84
C ASN A 60 -12.90 2.17 -10.39
N SER A 61 -11.77 2.56 -9.80
CA SER A 61 -11.05 3.80 -10.14
C SER A 61 -9.80 3.55 -10.99
N THR A 62 -9.35 2.30 -11.11
CA THR A 62 -8.09 1.94 -11.76
C THR A 62 -8.20 0.64 -12.54
N ASN A 63 -7.12 0.26 -13.23
CA ASN A 63 -6.99 -1.06 -13.86
C ASN A 63 -6.38 -2.13 -12.91
N VAL A 64 -6.09 -1.79 -11.67
CA VAL A 64 -5.63 -2.76 -10.66
C VAL A 64 -6.78 -3.69 -10.33
N ARG A 65 -6.48 -4.98 -10.23
CA ARG A 65 -7.47 -6.02 -9.89
C ARG A 65 -6.97 -6.84 -8.71
N PHE A 66 -7.92 -7.29 -7.91
CA PHE A 66 -7.67 -8.12 -6.75
C PHE A 66 -8.25 -9.51 -6.96
N TYR A 67 -7.54 -10.49 -6.48
CA TYR A 67 -8.04 -11.84 -6.33
C TYR A 67 -8.23 -12.10 -4.83
N ASN A 68 -9.46 -12.38 -4.46
CA ASN A 68 -9.79 -12.72 -3.09
C ASN A 68 -9.57 -14.22 -2.89
N SER A 69 -8.55 -14.57 -2.14
CA SER A 69 -8.23 -15.95 -1.79
C SER A 69 -8.88 -16.41 -0.48
N ILE A 70 -10.02 -15.80 -0.09
CA ILE A 70 -10.70 -16.08 1.19
C ILE A 70 -11.13 -17.54 1.31
N GLU A 71 -11.49 -18.19 0.20
CA GLU A 71 -12.09 -19.51 0.21
C GLU A 71 -11.09 -20.64 -0.10
N ASP A 72 -9.98 -20.32 -0.74
CA ASP A 72 -8.94 -21.28 -1.06
C ASP A 72 -7.75 -21.09 -0.13
N GLU A 73 -7.75 -21.77 1.00
CA GLU A 73 -6.64 -21.75 1.96
C GLU A 73 -5.31 -22.22 1.33
N GLU A 74 -5.38 -22.93 0.22
CA GLU A 74 -4.24 -23.46 -0.50
C GLU A 74 -4.42 -23.35 -2.02
N TYR A 75 -4.31 -22.14 -2.57
CA TYR A 75 -4.21 -22.03 -4.03
C TYR A 75 -2.77 -22.39 -4.47
N TYR A 76 -2.63 -23.57 -5.03
CA TYR A 76 -1.40 -24.02 -5.67
C TYR A 76 -1.61 -24.04 -7.18
N GLU A 77 -0.65 -23.50 -7.92
CA GLU A 77 -0.56 -23.76 -9.35
C GLU A 77 -0.28 -25.25 -9.60
N PRO A 78 -0.62 -25.81 -10.77
CA PRO A 78 -0.21 -27.13 -11.15
C PRO A 78 1.32 -27.28 -11.00
N GLY A 79 1.76 -28.11 -10.06
CA GLY A 79 3.17 -28.25 -9.68
C GLY A 79 3.49 -27.83 -8.25
N HIS A 80 2.49 -27.46 -7.45
CA HIS A 80 2.63 -27.12 -6.03
C HIS A 80 3.44 -25.84 -5.73
N ILE A 81 3.47 -24.87 -6.66
CA ILE A 81 4.11 -23.57 -6.42
C ILE A 81 3.12 -22.68 -5.68
N LYS A 82 3.46 -22.32 -4.44
CA LYS A 82 2.69 -21.34 -3.68
C LYS A 82 2.82 -19.95 -4.31
N LEU A 83 1.72 -19.41 -4.79
CA LEU A 83 1.71 -18.06 -5.38
C LEU A 83 1.92 -16.99 -4.31
N PRO A 84 2.60 -15.88 -4.66
CA PRO A 84 2.68 -14.72 -3.80
C PRO A 84 1.28 -14.21 -3.40
N ASN A 85 1.12 -13.82 -2.15
CA ASN A 85 -0.14 -13.26 -1.65
C ASN A 85 0.10 -12.21 -0.55
N ILE A 86 -0.92 -11.41 -0.29
CA ILE A 86 -0.97 -10.42 0.78
C ILE A 86 -1.93 -10.95 1.84
N ALA A 87 -1.42 -11.31 3.00
CA ALA A 87 -2.25 -11.66 4.14
C ALA A 87 -2.49 -10.43 5.02
N VAL A 88 -3.75 -10.04 5.16
CA VAL A 88 -4.16 -9.00 6.10
C VAL A 88 -4.39 -9.64 7.47
N ARG A 89 -3.78 -9.10 8.51
CA ARG A 89 -3.89 -9.66 9.87
C ARG A 89 -3.87 -8.59 10.94
N MET A 90 -4.55 -8.88 12.05
CA MET A 90 -4.37 -8.12 13.28
C MET A 90 -2.98 -8.41 13.88
N ASN A 91 -2.26 -7.38 14.31
CA ASN A 91 -0.92 -7.55 14.88
C ASN A 91 -0.72 -6.64 16.09
N GLY A 92 -0.66 -7.22 17.28
CA GLY A 92 -0.48 -6.49 18.54
C GLY A 92 0.89 -5.81 18.69
N SER A 93 1.89 -6.26 17.95
CA SER A 93 3.24 -5.66 17.95
C SER A 93 3.42 -4.59 16.90
N ALA A 94 2.48 -4.43 15.97
CA ALA A 94 2.52 -3.34 14.99
C ALA A 94 2.19 -2.03 15.68
N ILE A 95 3.04 -1.03 15.50
CA ILE A 95 2.86 0.30 16.09
C ILE A 95 1.96 1.13 15.18
N GLU A 96 2.07 0.91 13.89
CA GLU A 96 1.30 1.54 12.83
C GLU A 96 1.11 0.54 11.70
N GLY A 97 0.12 0.76 10.85
CA GLY A 97 -0.14 -0.12 9.71
C GLY A 97 1.13 -0.27 8.89
N SER A 98 1.55 -1.49 8.69
CA SER A 98 2.77 -1.79 7.96
C SER A 98 2.48 -2.78 6.85
N GLY A 99 3.05 -2.53 5.69
CA GLY A 99 3.01 -3.39 4.53
C GLY A 99 4.31 -3.28 3.76
N SER A 100 4.49 -4.14 2.79
CA SER A 100 5.63 -4.10 1.88
C SER A 100 5.27 -3.29 0.65
N TYR A 101 6.25 -2.63 0.05
CA TYR A 101 6.09 -1.97 -1.24
C TYR A 101 6.24 -2.97 -2.38
N GLY A 102 5.20 -3.10 -3.20
CA GLY A 102 5.18 -4.00 -4.33
C GLY A 102 5.25 -5.48 -3.96
N LEU A 103 5.55 -6.32 -4.94
CA LEU A 103 5.71 -7.76 -4.78
C LEU A 103 7.10 -8.09 -4.23
N ILE A 104 7.15 -8.72 -3.06
CA ILE A 104 8.43 -9.18 -2.48
C ILE A 104 8.66 -10.69 -2.61
N GLY A 105 7.66 -11.41 -3.14
CA GLY A 105 7.67 -12.87 -3.27
C GLY A 105 7.13 -13.59 -2.03
N GLY A 106 6.53 -14.75 -2.24
CA GLY A 106 5.89 -15.50 -1.16
C GLY A 106 4.70 -14.78 -0.52
N GLU A 107 4.45 -15.06 0.74
CA GLU A 107 3.42 -14.37 1.52
C GLU A 107 4.00 -13.10 2.14
N GLN A 108 3.33 -11.99 1.93
CA GLN A 108 3.62 -10.70 2.56
C GLN A 108 2.41 -10.22 3.36
N TYR A 109 2.62 -9.30 4.30
CA TYR A 109 1.59 -8.96 5.27
C TYR A 109 1.22 -7.48 5.21
N ILE A 110 -0.08 -7.21 5.35
CA ILE A 110 -0.58 -5.92 5.83
C ILE A 110 -0.97 -6.14 7.31
N ASN A 111 -0.28 -5.46 8.20
CA ASN A 111 -0.52 -5.57 9.63
C ASN A 111 -1.44 -4.43 10.08
N VAL A 112 -2.59 -4.81 10.64
CA VAL A 112 -3.51 -3.86 11.29
C VAL A 112 -3.16 -3.86 12.78
N PRO A 113 -2.73 -2.72 13.35
CA PRO A 113 -2.39 -2.67 14.77
C PRO A 113 -3.63 -2.93 15.63
N THR A 114 -3.53 -3.84 16.59
CA THR A 114 -4.66 -4.13 17.50
C THR A 114 -4.97 -2.97 18.43
N ALA A 115 -4.00 -2.09 18.67
CA ALA A 115 -4.18 -0.89 19.50
C ALA A 115 -4.80 0.28 18.72
N LEU A 116 -4.89 0.18 17.40
CA LEU A 116 -5.46 1.24 16.57
C LEU A 116 -6.98 1.27 16.74
N GLN A 117 -7.49 2.42 17.14
CA GLN A 117 -8.92 2.67 17.25
C GLN A 117 -9.34 3.47 16.01
N PHE A 118 -10.17 2.86 15.18
CA PHE A 118 -10.79 3.54 14.06
C PHE A 118 -12.11 4.19 14.51
N GLU A 119 -12.31 5.45 14.18
CA GLU A 119 -13.50 6.20 14.57
C GLU A 119 -14.67 5.97 13.59
N SER A 120 -14.38 5.46 12.38
CA SER A 120 -15.37 5.22 11.34
C SER A 120 -14.93 4.16 10.33
N ASP A 121 -15.88 3.61 9.58
CA ASP A 121 -15.62 2.71 8.46
C ASP A 121 -14.83 3.41 7.34
N ASP A 122 -15.02 4.73 7.18
CA ASP A 122 -14.25 5.52 6.22
C ASP A 122 -12.77 5.57 6.57
N GLU A 123 -12.44 5.68 7.85
CA GLU A 123 -11.07 5.65 8.32
C GLU A 123 -10.41 4.29 8.09
N ILE A 124 -11.14 3.20 8.34
CA ILE A 124 -10.69 1.83 8.02
C ILE A 124 -10.44 1.69 6.51
N ARG A 125 -11.39 2.14 5.70
CA ARG A 125 -11.26 2.13 4.23
C ARG A 125 -10.02 2.91 3.77
N ARG A 126 -9.77 4.10 4.30
CA ARG A 126 -8.59 4.93 3.97
C ARG A 126 -7.28 4.26 4.37
N PHE A 127 -7.25 3.62 5.54
CA PHE A 127 -6.11 2.79 5.96
C PHE A 127 -5.78 1.73 4.91
N PHE A 128 -6.78 0.98 4.45
CA PHE A 128 -6.57 -0.06 3.45
C PHE A 128 -6.26 0.48 2.07
N LEU A 129 -6.83 1.61 1.66
CA LEU A 129 -6.45 2.29 0.41
C LEU A 129 -4.94 2.59 0.42
N HIS A 130 -4.43 3.19 1.49
CA HIS A 130 -3.00 3.46 1.65
C HIS A 130 -2.19 2.16 1.57
N ALA A 131 -2.54 1.16 2.36
CA ALA A 131 -1.81 -0.10 2.44
C ALA A 131 -1.79 -0.87 1.11
N PHE A 132 -2.91 -0.92 0.39
CA PHE A 132 -2.99 -1.57 -0.92
C PHE A 132 -2.26 -0.78 -2.01
N CYS A 133 -2.25 0.56 -1.96
CA CYS A 133 -1.42 1.37 -2.85
C CYS A 133 0.06 1.07 -2.64
N ASN A 134 0.52 0.97 -1.39
CA ASN A 134 1.89 0.56 -1.10
C ASN A 134 2.17 -0.86 -1.62
N ALA A 135 1.29 -1.81 -1.37
CA ALA A 135 1.44 -3.17 -1.87
C ALA A 135 1.46 -3.24 -3.40
N ALA A 136 0.72 -2.38 -4.08
CA ALA A 136 0.75 -2.24 -5.54
C ALA A 136 2.04 -1.58 -6.07
N GLY A 137 2.91 -1.05 -5.20
CA GLY A 137 4.21 -0.49 -5.56
C GLY A 137 4.33 1.02 -5.45
N MET A 138 3.31 1.71 -4.92
CA MET A 138 3.41 3.15 -4.64
C MET A 138 4.17 3.37 -3.33
N PHE A 139 5.15 4.27 -3.34
CA PHE A 139 5.79 4.75 -2.11
C PHE A 139 4.95 5.86 -1.47
N ASN A 140 5.25 6.14 -0.21
CA ASN A 140 4.59 7.23 0.48
C ASN A 140 5.02 8.59 -0.11
N GLU A 141 4.08 9.51 -0.28
CA GLU A 141 4.33 10.79 -0.92
C GLU A 141 5.39 11.61 -0.16
N GLN A 142 5.41 11.56 1.19
CA GLN A 142 6.44 12.20 2.00
C GLN A 142 7.85 11.57 1.84
N GLN A 143 7.98 10.45 1.16
CA GLN A 143 9.27 9.83 0.86
C GLN A 143 9.84 10.23 -0.50
N ARG A 144 9.14 11.05 -1.26
CA ARG A 144 9.63 11.60 -2.54
C ARG A 144 10.95 12.33 -2.34
N LYS A 145 11.82 12.23 -3.35
CA LYS A 145 13.13 12.90 -3.34
C LYS A 145 13.00 14.41 -3.21
N ASP A 146 12.01 15.00 -3.86
CA ASP A 146 11.76 16.45 -3.93
C ASP A 146 10.84 16.98 -2.83
N ARG A 147 10.42 16.14 -1.87
CA ARG A 147 9.41 16.50 -0.85
C ARG A 147 9.75 17.74 -0.03
N ASP A 148 11.07 18.03 0.19
CA ASP A 148 11.50 19.15 1.02
C ASP A 148 11.23 20.51 0.35
N ASP A 149 10.90 20.52 -0.95
CA ASP A 149 10.42 21.71 -1.66
C ASP A 149 8.94 22.03 -1.35
N TYR A 150 8.24 21.08 -0.73
CA TYR A 150 6.78 21.13 -0.51
C TYR A 150 6.38 21.04 0.95
N VAL A 151 7.09 20.24 1.74
CA VAL A 151 6.78 19.98 3.15
C VAL A 151 8.03 20.00 4.02
N THR A 152 7.85 20.39 5.28
CA THR A 152 8.92 20.35 6.29
C THR A 152 8.71 19.13 7.20
N ILE A 153 9.73 18.29 7.35
CA ILE A 153 9.68 17.12 8.22
C ILE A 153 10.37 17.41 9.55
N ASN A 154 9.63 17.26 10.65
CA ASN A 154 10.10 17.45 12.02
C ASN A 154 10.49 16.10 12.65
N LEU A 155 11.68 15.58 12.32
CA LEU A 155 12.16 14.29 12.81
C LEU A 155 12.29 14.22 14.36
N ASN A 156 12.38 15.36 15.04
CA ASN A 156 12.39 15.40 16.51
C ASN A 156 11.02 15.06 17.12
N ASN A 157 9.95 15.30 16.38
CA ASN A 157 8.60 14.98 16.78
C ASN A 157 8.19 13.54 16.40
N VAL A 158 9.02 12.84 15.62
CA VAL A 158 8.73 11.48 15.16
C VAL A 158 9.19 10.46 16.21
N LYS A 159 8.36 9.45 16.49
CA LYS A 159 8.75 8.27 17.27
C LYS A 159 10.04 7.68 16.72
N SER A 160 10.97 7.31 17.60
CA SER A 160 12.33 6.88 17.19
C SER A 160 12.34 5.68 16.25
N ASN A 161 11.40 4.76 16.41
CA ASN A 161 11.23 3.56 15.59
C ASN A 161 10.42 3.79 14.29
N CYS A 162 9.88 5.00 14.08
CA CYS A 162 9.09 5.35 12.90
C CYS A 162 9.82 6.32 11.95
N LYS A 163 11.05 6.70 12.23
CA LYS A 163 11.81 7.66 11.42
C LYS A 163 12.02 7.20 9.97
N SER A 164 12.05 5.91 9.73
CA SER A 164 12.15 5.33 8.39
C SER A 164 10.98 5.70 7.47
N ALA A 165 9.77 5.96 8.04
CA ALA A 165 8.62 6.41 7.27
C ALA A 165 8.82 7.78 6.59
N PHE A 166 9.83 8.53 7.02
CA PHE A 166 10.22 9.83 6.46
C PHE A 166 11.56 9.80 5.73
N THR A 167 12.15 8.63 5.52
CA THR A 167 13.39 8.51 4.73
C THR A 167 13.05 8.66 3.25
N LYS A 168 13.75 9.58 2.57
CA LYS A 168 13.56 9.77 1.12
C LYS A 168 13.99 8.53 0.35
N ILE A 169 13.19 8.14 -0.63
CA ILE A 169 13.55 7.13 -1.60
C ILE A 169 14.43 7.79 -2.68
N THR A 170 15.65 7.32 -2.83
CA THR A 170 16.65 7.92 -3.72
C THR A 170 17.09 7.02 -4.85
N GLN A 171 16.68 5.73 -4.83
CA GLN A 171 17.06 4.73 -5.82
C GLN A 171 15.84 3.86 -6.19
N ASN A 172 15.88 3.31 -7.41
CA ASN A 172 14.92 2.31 -7.88
C ASN A 172 13.44 2.77 -7.80
N TYR A 173 13.19 4.02 -8.15
CA TYR A 173 11.85 4.61 -8.14
C TYR A 173 11.62 5.49 -9.38
N THR A 174 10.36 5.73 -9.67
CA THR A 174 9.92 6.73 -10.63
C THR A 174 9.03 7.76 -9.93
N MET A 175 9.13 9.02 -10.34
CA MET A 175 8.23 10.09 -9.91
C MET A 175 7.43 10.58 -11.10
N GLN A 176 6.15 10.82 -10.89
CA GLN A 176 5.27 11.41 -11.89
C GLN A 176 4.58 12.64 -11.32
N GLY A 177 4.66 13.73 -12.06
CA GLY A 177 4.06 15.00 -11.66
C GLY A 177 4.70 15.64 -10.42
N SER A 178 4.11 16.72 -9.98
CA SER A 178 4.49 17.42 -8.76
C SER A 178 3.96 16.71 -7.51
N PHE A 179 4.43 17.14 -6.34
CA PHE A 179 3.97 16.66 -5.05
C PHE A 179 2.45 16.81 -4.90
N ASP A 180 1.79 15.76 -4.38
CA ASP A 180 0.34 15.72 -4.20
C ASP A 180 -0.05 15.75 -2.72
N TYR A 181 -0.49 16.92 -2.25
CA TYR A 181 -0.99 17.08 -0.88
C TYR A 181 -2.27 16.29 -0.58
N SER A 182 -2.96 15.82 -1.61
CA SER A 182 -4.18 15.00 -1.48
C SER A 182 -3.89 13.50 -1.64
N SER A 183 -2.64 13.10 -1.79
CA SER A 183 -2.28 11.69 -1.96
C SER A 183 -2.75 10.86 -0.78
N ILE A 184 -3.38 9.72 -1.09
CA ILE A 184 -3.76 8.74 -0.07
C ILE A 184 -2.54 8.14 0.66
N THR A 185 -1.36 8.21 0.05
CA THR A 185 -0.11 7.72 0.64
C THR A 185 0.68 8.80 1.39
N LEU A 186 0.19 10.04 1.45
CA LEU A 186 0.78 11.09 2.27
C LEU A 186 0.39 10.88 3.74
N ALA A 187 1.37 10.90 4.63
CA ALA A 187 1.12 10.87 6.06
C ALA A 187 0.41 12.17 6.51
N ALA A 188 -0.52 12.04 7.45
CA ALA A 188 -1.13 13.19 8.10
C ALA A 188 -0.10 13.94 8.97
N SER A 189 -0.40 15.20 9.29
CA SER A 189 0.55 16.08 9.98
C SER A 189 0.98 15.59 11.37
N THR A 190 0.20 14.72 11.99
CA THR A 190 0.50 14.16 13.31
C THR A 190 0.84 12.67 13.28
N ASP A 191 0.83 12.04 12.11
CA ASP A 191 1.19 10.63 11.99
C ASP A 191 2.61 10.39 12.49
N TYR A 192 2.82 9.27 13.14
CA TYR A 192 4.10 8.88 13.74
C TYR A 192 4.61 9.80 14.84
N SER A 193 3.78 10.73 15.34
CA SER A 193 4.20 11.69 16.38
C SER A 193 4.49 11.00 17.71
N ASN A 194 5.55 11.45 18.37
CA ASN A 194 5.88 11.08 19.75
C ASN A 194 5.10 11.90 20.80
N GLY A 195 4.16 12.74 20.36
CA GLY A 195 3.36 13.63 21.22
C GLY A 195 3.90 15.06 21.31
N SER A 196 5.05 15.37 20.70
CA SER A 196 5.69 16.70 20.78
C SER A 196 5.17 17.69 19.74
N GLY A 197 4.30 17.26 18.81
CA GLY A 197 3.73 18.12 17.78
C GLY A 197 3.70 17.48 16.40
N ASN A 198 3.52 18.30 15.39
CA ASN A 198 3.43 17.87 14.01
C ASN A 198 4.74 17.23 13.52
N THR A 199 4.62 16.21 12.69
CA THR A 199 5.72 15.50 12.03
C THR A 199 5.95 15.99 10.60
N ILE A 200 4.88 16.50 9.97
CA ILE A 200 4.87 17.18 8.67
C ILE A 200 4.19 18.53 8.83
#